data_c9819f71f65c97995477e41403dfad1e
#
_entry.id   c9819f71f65c97995477e41403dfad1e
#
_cell.length_a   1.000
_cell.length_b   1.000
_cell.length_c   1.000
_cell.angle_alpha   90.00
_cell.angle_beta   90.00
_cell.angle_gamma   90.00
#
_symmetry.space_group_name_H-M   'P 1'
#
loop_
_entity.id
_entity.type
_entity.pdbx_description
1 polymer ?
#
loop_
_entity_poly.entity_id
_entity_poly.type
_entity_poly.pdbx_seq_one_letter_code
_entity_poly.pdbx_strand_id
1 'polypeptide(L)'
;MKRIKIAIIAMAAVLIAALGIYFAATLYNNNKIRKAEEEAEKLVMFSFNADETDSLEINGEFGDYRIIYNNGWVLEDSDEFELNTSAVAAMIVTMSDLKAEKILESDEASEKFGFDDPIRITISSEGNEHTLLVGNNTATHEYIYMMKENDSNVYLVP
;
A
#
# COMPACT_ATOMS: atom_id res chain seq x y z
N MET A 1 -25.12 -0.78 -62.25
CA MET A 1 -25.51 -1.53 -61.01
C MET A 1 -24.40 -2.39 -60.41
N LYS A 2 -23.63 -3.20 -61.13
CA LYS A 2 -22.55 -4.04 -60.55
C LYS A 2 -21.43 -3.24 -59.82
N ARG A 3 -20.98 -2.09 -60.36
CA ARG A 3 -19.91 -1.27 -59.75
C ARG A 3 -20.32 -0.64 -58.43
N ILE A 4 -21.57 -0.25 -58.26
CA ILE A 4 -22.11 0.35 -57.02
C ILE A 4 -22.17 -0.71 -55.93
N LYS A 5 -22.58 -1.95 -56.23
CA LYS A 5 -22.61 -3.06 -55.28
C LYS A 5 -21.22 -3.42 -54.76
N ILE A 6 -20.19 -3.41 -55.64
CA ILE A 6 -18.80 -3.67 -55.28
C ILE A 6 -18.27 -2.58 -54.34
N ALA A 7 -18.56 -1.30 -54.63
CA ALA A 7 -18.15 -0.18 -53.80
C ALA A 7 -18.78 -0.26 -52.38
N ILE A 8 -20.05 -0.64 -52.28
CA ILE A 8 -20.72 -0.81 -50.97
C ILE A 8 -20.10 -1.95 -50.17
N ILE A 9 -19.80 -3.07 -50.82
CA ILE A 9 -19.16 -4.22 -50.16
C ILE A 9 -17.74 -3.84 -49.66
N ALA A 10 -16.96 -3.14 -50.48
CA ALA A 10 -15.63 -2.67 -50.10
C ALA A 10 -15.69 -1.70 -48.91
N MET A 11 -16.64 -0.77 -48.89
CA MET A 11 -16.81 0.16 -47.79
C MET A 11 -17.25 -0.53 -46.50
N ALA A 12 -18.14 -1.53 -46.60
CA ALA A 12 -18.53 -2.33 -45.45
C ALA A 12 -17.35 -3.15 -44.88
N ALA A 13 -16.49 -3.71 -45.72
CA ALA A 13 -15.29 -4.44 -45.30
C ALA A 13 -14.30 -3.53 -44.59
N VAL A 14 -14.09 -2.29 -45.03
CA VAL A 14 -13.24 -1.30 -44.37
C VAL A 14 -13.80 -0.93 -43.00
N LEU A 15 -15.11 -0.72 -42.90
CA LEU A 15 -15.76 -0.43 -41.59
C LEU A 15 -15.62 -1.58 -40.59
N ILE A 16 -15.81 -2.82 -41.07
CA ILE A 16 -15.63 -4.01 -40.20
C ILE A 16 -14.17 -4.13 -39.72
N ALA A 17 -13.21 -3.89 -40.64
CA ALA A 17 -11.79 -3.91 -40.27
C ALA A 17 -11.45 -2.79 -39.27
N ALA A 18 -11.96 -1.59 -39.45
CA ALA A 18 -11.75 -0.47 -38.51
C ALA A 18 -12.36 -0.75 -37.15
N LEU A 19 -13.57 -1.33 -37.08
CA LEU A 19 -14.20 -1.75 -35.82
C LEU A 19 -13.39 -2.87 -35.14
N GLY A 20 -12.88 -3.82 -35.91
CA GLY A 20 -12.03 -4.90 -35.36
C GLY A 20 -10.73 -4.35 -34.73
N ILE A 21 -10.07 -3.42 -35.40
CA ILE A 21 -8.86 -2.75 -34.89
C ILE A 21 -9.18 -1.94 -33.63
N TYR A 22 -10.27 -1.18 -33.64
CA TYR A 22 -10.72 -0.40 -32.48
C TYR A 22 -11.01 -1.31 -31.28
N PHE A 23 -11.71 -2.42 -31.48
CA PHE A 23 -12.04 -3.37 -30.43
C PHE A 23 -10.78 -4.04 -29.85
N ALA A 24 -9.86 -4.45 -30.72
CA ALA A 24 -8.58 -5.04 -30.31
C ALA A 24 -7.72 -4.03 -29.51
N ALA A 25 -7.65 -2.78 -29.96
CA ALA A 25 -6.93 -1.72 -29.26
C ALA A 25 -7.55 -1.42 -27.88
N THR A 26 -8.87 -1.40 -27.79
CA THR A 26 -9.60 -1.17 -26.52
C THR A 26 -9.35 -2.32 -25.54
N LEU A 27 -9.43 -3.57 -25.98
CA LEU A 27 -9.14 -4.73 -25.15
C LEU A 27 -7.69 -4.76 -24.66
N TYR A 28 -6.75 -4.42 -25.54
CA TYR A 28 -5.33 -4.32 -25.15
C TYR A 28 -5.10 -3.24 -24.11
N ASN A 29 -5.67 -2.06 -24.29
CA ASN A 29 -5.53 -0.94 -23.37
C ASN A 29 -6.17 -1.26 -22.00
N ASN A 30 -7.38 -1.83 -22.00
CA ASN A 30 -8.07 -2.22 -20.76
C ASN A 30 -7.28 -3.30 -19.99
N ASN A 31 -6.69 -4.27 -20.69
CA ASN A 31 -5.84 -5.27 -20.05
C ASN A 31 -4.56 -4.66 -19.45
N LYS A 32 -3.98 -3.66 -20.12
CA LYS A 32 -2.80 -2.95 -19.60
C LYS A 32 -3.14 -2.12 -18.37
N ILE A 33 -4.27 -1.40 -18.38
CA ILE A 33 -4.76 -0.61 -17.26
C ILE A 33 -5.02 -1.54 -16.06
N ARG A 34 -5.76 -2.63 -16.26
CA ARG A 34 -6.08 -3.58 -15.19
C ARG A 34 -4.81 -4.18 -14.55
N LYS A 35 -3.81 -4.55 -15.35
CA LYS A 35 -2.53 -5.04 -14.80
C LYS A 35 -1.80 -4.00 -13.98
N ALA A 36 -1.80 -2.74 -14.44
CA ALA A 36 -1.18 -1.64 -13.70
C ALA A 36 -1.92 -1.36 -12.38
N GLU A 37 -3.26 -1.47 -12.37
CA GLU A 37 -4.08 -1.36 -11.16
C GLU A 37 -3.81 -2.53 -10.19
N GLU A 38 -3.76 -3.77 -10.69
CA GLU A 38 -3.43 -4.97 -9.91
C GLU A 38 -2.01 -4.88 -9.29
N GLU A 39 -1.03 -4.33 -10.02
CA GLU A 39 0.32 -4.09 -9.52
C GLU A 39 0.35 -2.97 -8.47
N ALA A 40 -0.38 -1.88 -8.70
CA ALA A 40 -0.47 -0.78 -7.74
C ALA A 40 -1.18 -1.21 -6.44
N GLU A 41 -2.22 -2.05 -6.54
CA GLU A 41 -2.94 -2.58 -5.38
C GLU A 41 -2.04 -3.45 -4.49
N LYS A 42 -1.12 -4.21 -5.06
CA LYS A 42 -0.15 -5.02 -4.30
C LYS A 42 0.80 -4.15 -3.46
N LEU A 43 1.07 -2.93 -3.89
CA LEU A 43 1.94 -1.99 -3.18
C LEU A 43 1.26 -1.34 -1.97
N VAL A 44 -0.08 -1.43 -1.87
CA VAL A 44 -0.82 -0.94 -0.70
C VAL A 44 -0.53 -1.85 0.50
N MET A 45 0.13 -1.31 1.50
CA MET A 45 0.42 -2.02 2.73
C MET A 45 -0.77 -1.98 3.68
N PHE A 46 -1.30 -0.78 3.93
CA PHE A 46 -2.49 -0.58 4.74
C PHE A 46 -3.45 0.39 4.06
N SER A 47 -4.75 0.18 4.33
CA SER A 47 -5.83 1.07 3.94
C SER A 47 -6.93 0.95 4.99
N PHE A 48 -7.01 1.90 5.92
CA PHE A 48 -8.01 1.96 6.97
C PHE A 48 -8.42 3.41 7.26
N ASN A 49 -9.49 3.62 8.02
CA ASN A 49 -9.94 4.96 8.38
C ASN A 49 -9.14 5.49 9.57
N ALA A 50 -8.31 6.50 9.36
CA ALA A 50 -7.50 7.13 10.41
C ALA A 50 -8.35 7.73 11.55
N ASP A 51 -9.55 8.23 11.24
CA ASP A 51 -10.45 8.86 12.23
C ASP A 51 -11.11 7.82 13.17
N GLU A 52 -11.08 6.54 12.81
CA GLU A 52 -11.64 5.41 13.57
C GLU A 52 -10.53 4.66 14.35
N THR A 53 -9.38 5.29 14.56
CA THR A 53 -8.26 4.68 15.28
C THR A 53 -8.43 4.87 16.78
N ASP A 54 -8.35 3.76 17.52
CA ASP A 54 -8.50 3.69 18.98
C ASP A 54 -7.16 3.71 19.70
N SER A 55 -6.14 3.04 19.13
CA SER A 55 -4.82 2.93 19.78
C SER A 55 -3.68 2.78 18.78
N LEU A 56 -2.48 3.15 19.23
CA LEU A 56 -1.21 2.98 18.55
C LEU A 56 -0.22 2.39 19.57
N GLU A 57 0.33 1.22 19.26
CA GLU A 57 1.38 0.57 20.05
C GLU A 57 2.69 0.60 19.28
N ILE A 58 3.78 0.92 19.98
CA ILE A 58 5.15 0.90 19.43
C ILE A 58 5.99 0.07 20.37
N ASN A 59 6.56 -1.04 19.88
CA ASN A 59 7.42 -1.94 20.64
C ASN A 59 8.77 -2.05 19.93
N GLY A 60 9.87 -1.93 20.67
CA GLY A 60 11.22 -2.04 20.11
C GLY A 60 12.31 -1.71 21.11
N GLU A 61 13.54 -1.56 20.62
CA GLU A 61 14.73 -1.34 21.46
C GLU A 61 14.64 -0.10 22.39
N PHE A 62 13.81 0.90 22.04
CA PHE A 62 13.63 2.13 22.82
C PHE A 62 12.52 2.00 23.90
N GLY A 63 11.87 0.87 24.01
CA GLY A 63 10.79 0.57 24.93
C GLY A 63 9.47 0.24 24.27
N ASP A 64 8.49 -0.05 25.12
CA ASP A 64 7.12 -0.37 24.71
C ASP A 64 6.21 0.79 25.11
N TYR A 65 5.49 1.34 24.13
CA TYR A 65 4.61 2.48 24.32
C TYR A 65 3.24 2.15 23.77
N ARG A 66 2.20 2.44 24.55
CA ARG A 66 0.82 2.35 24.08
C ARG A 66 0.15 3.71 24.22
N ILE A 67 -0.32 4.21 23.11
CA ILE A 67 -1.00 5.49 22.98
C ILE A 67 -2.46 5.19 22.65
N ILE A 68 -3.38 5.71 23.47
CA ILE A 68 -4.82 5.49 23.32
C ILE A 68 -5.55 6.78 23.06
N TYR A 69 -6.69 6.70 22.37
CA TYR A 69 -7.57 7.83 22.14
C TYR A 69 -8.63 7.89 23.25
N ASN A 70 -8.54 8.91 24.10
CA ASN A 70 -9.50 9.17 25.17
C ASN A 70 -9.78 10.69 25.22
N ASN A 71 -10.71 11.18 24.41
CA ASN A 71 -10.95 12.60 24.16
C ASN A 71 -9.70 13.38 23.69
N GLY A 72 -8.71 12.69 23.21
CA GLY A 72 -7.39 13.11 22.76
C GLY A 72 -6.40 11.98 22.91
N TRP A 73 -5.28 12.07 22.23
CA TRP A 73 -4.20 11.06 22.32
C TRP A 73 -3.45 11.21 23.64
N VAL A 74 -3.39 10.13 24.42
CA VAL A 74 -2.68 10.05 25.70
C VAL A 74 -1.82 8.81 25.73
N LEU A 75 -0.67 8.88 26.43
CA LEU A 75 0.15 7.71 26.71
C LEU A 75 -0.52 6.91 27.83
N GLU A 76 -0.77 5.62 27.60
CA GLU A 76 -1.31 4.75 28.63
C GLU A 76 -0.33 4.64 29.80
N ASP A 77 -0.82 4.62 31.01
CA ASP A 77 -0.03 4.53 32.25
C ASP A 77 0.94 5.69 32.55
N SER A 78 0.81 6.83 31.88
CA SER A 78 1.66 8.01 32.17
C SER A 78 0.89 9.33 32.07
N ASP A 79 0.57 9.90 33.22
CA ASP A 79 -0.05 11.24 33.33
C ASP A 79 0.97 12.40 33.23
N GLU A 80 2.28 12.08 33.28
CA GLU A 80 3.33 13.09 33.33
C GLU A 80 3.93 13.45 31.96
N PHE A 81 3.61 12.66 30.91
CA PHE A 81 4.17 12.86 29.58
C PHE A 81 3.24 13.67 28.69
N GLU A 82 3.71 14.85 28.24
CA GLU A 82 3.02 15.65 27.25
C GLU A 82 3.32 15.12 25.84
N LEU A 83 2.37 14.37 25.27
CA LEU A 83 2.49 13.85 23.91
C LEU A 83 2.34 14.97 22.87
N ASN A 84 3.18 14.92 21.84
CA ASN A 84 2.93 15.68 20.63
C ASN A 84 1.78 15.03 19.83
N THR A 85 0.54 15.37 20.18
CA THR A 85 -0.66 14.78 19.57
C THR A 85 -0.73 14.98 18.05
N SER A 86 -0.15 16.05 17.53
CA SER A 86 -0.06 16.28 16.09
C SER A 86 0.87 15.28 15.40
N ALA A 87 1.97 14.91 16.05
CA ALA A 87 2.89 13.88 15.52
C ALA A 87 2.23 12.49 15.53
N VAL A 88 1.49 12.17 16.59
CA VAL A 88 0.71 10.92 16.68
C VAL A 88 -0.33 10.86 15.56
N ALA A 89 -1.12 11.91 15.38
CA ALA A 89 -2.11 11.99 14.31
C ALA A 89 -1.47 11.86 12.92
N ALA A 90 -0.33 12.53 12.69
CA ALA A 90 0.39 12.43 11.42
C ALA A 90 0.89 11.00 11.14
N MET A 91 1.38 10.29 12.16
CA MET A 91 1.81 8.90 12.05
C MET A 91 0.63 7.99 11.66
N ILE A 92 -0.52 8.14 12.32
CA ILE A 92 -1.73 7.37 12.04
C ILE A 92 -2.23 7.63 10.61
N VAL A 93 -2.29 8.89 10.19
CA VAL A 93 -2.67 9.27 8.81
C VAL A 93 -1.69 8.67 7.79
N THR A 94 -0.39 8.70 8.06
CA THR A 94 0.61 8.10 7.17
C THR A 94 0.42 6.58 7.07
N MET A 95 0.18 5.90 8.18
CA MET A 95 -0.04 4.46 8.18
C MET A 95 -1.39 4.06 7.57
N SER A 96 -2.41 4.90 7.66
CA SER A 96 -3.75 4.58 7.15
C SER A 96 -3.82 4.43 5.62
N ASP A 97 -2.88 5.00 4.87
CA ASP A 97 -2.74 4.84 3.40
C ASP A 97 -1.27 4.54 3.03
N LEU A 98 -0.66 3.62 3.78
CA LEU A 98 0.75 3.28 3.60
C LEU A 98 0.96 2.48 2.32
N LYS A 99 1.83 2.98 1.45
CA LYS A 99 2.19 2.36 0.18
C LYS A 99 3.70 2.17 0.08
N ALA A 100 4.07 1.03 -0.46
CA ALA A 100 5.45 0.76 -0.83
C ALA A 100 5.77 1.25 -2.23
N GLU A 101 7.02 1.54 -2.48
CA GLU A 101 7.55 1.76 -3.84
C GLU A 101 7.77 0.43 -4.57
N LYS A 102 8.18 -0.60 -3.83
CA LYS A 102 8.54 -1.90 -4.38
C LYS A 102 8.34 -3.03 -3.36
N ILE A 103 8.03 -4.22 -3.87
CA ILE A 103 8.04 -5.47 -3.12
C ILE A 103 9.28 -6.26 -3.50
N LEU A 104 9.97 -6.80 -2.50
CA LEU A 104 11.03 -7.77 -2.66
C LEU A 104 10.49 -9.14 -2.31
N GLU A 105 10.44 -10.04 -3.28
CA GLU A 105 10.19 -11.44 -3.03
C GLU A 105 11.48 -12.05 -2.48
N SER A 106 11.52 -12.36 -1.19
CA SER A 106 12.73 -12.89 -0.55
C SER A 106 12.38 -13.92 0.50
N ASP A 107 12.91 -15.11 0.32
CA ASP A 107 12.87 -16.18 1.33
C ASP A 107 13.91 -15.97 2.47
N GLU A 108 14.79 -14.95 2.36
CA GLU A 108 15.91 -14.65 3.28
C GLU A 108 15.66 -13.36 4.08
N ALA A 109 14.43 -13.09 4.49
CA ALA A 109 14.04 -11.74 4.88
C ALA A 109 14.56 -11.26 6.24
N SER A 110 14.79 -12.14 7.24
CA SER A 110 14.90 -11.68 8.62
C SER A 110 16.21 -10.94 8.92
N GLU A 111 17.36 -11.60 8.82
CA GLU A 111 18.65 -11.02 9.23
C GLU A 111 19.11 -9.86 8.32
N LYS A 112 18.93 -10.02 7.01
CA LYS A 112 19.47 -9.09 6.01
C LYS A 112 18.79 -7.72 6.04
N PHE A 113 17.51 -7.69 6.41
CA PHE A 113 16.68 -6.50 6.35
C PHE A 113 16.36 -5.91 7.73
N GLY A 114 16.88 -6.52 8.82
CA GLY A 114 16.72 -6.03 10.19
C GLY A 114 15.42 -6.46 10.86
N PHE A 115 14.88 -7.62 10.48
CA PHE A 115 13.67 -8.15 11.10
C PHE A 115 13.93 -9.15 12.23
N ASP A 116 15.18 -9.28 12.71
CA ASP A 116 15.49 -10.09 13.89
C ASP A 116 15.03 -9.42 15.19
N ASP A 117 15.10 -8.08 15.22
CA ASP A 117 14.61 -7.24 16.32
C ASP A 117 13.96 -5.97 15.75
N PRO A 118 12.84 -6.09 15.05
CA PRO A 118 12.21 -4.98 14.36
C PRO A 118 11.47 -4.07 15.33
N ILE A 119 11.34 -2.78 14.98
CA ILE A 119 10.34 -1.96 15.62
C ILE A 119 8.97 -2.44 15.14
N ARG A 120 8.11 -2.82 16.09
CA ARG A 120 6.73 -3.23 15.82
C ARG A 120 5.80 -2.06 16.08
N ILE A 121 5.00 -1.72 15.09
CA ILE A 121 3.98 -0.67 15.19
C ILE A 121 2.62 -1.32 14.94
N THR A 122 1.74 -1.29 15.93
CA THR A 122 0.38 -1.82 15.81
C THR A 122 -0.64 -0.71 15.97
N ILE A 123 -1.54 -0.58 15.01
CA ILE A 123 -2.67 0.34 15.06
C ILE A 123 -3.97 -0.47 15.15
N SER A 124 -4.79 -0.14 16.14
CA SER A 124 -6.18 -0.63 16.23
C SER A 124 -7.12 0.40 15.63
N SER A 125 -7.86 -0.01 14.60
CA SER A 125 -8.86 0.82 13.92
C SER A 125 -10.06 -0.03 13.54
N GLU A 126 -11.28 0.42 13.83
CA GLU A 126 -12.53 -0.30 13.52
C GLU A 126 -12.57 -1.73 14.07
N GLY A 127 -11.89 -1.99 15.20
CA GLY A 127 -11.79 -3.33 15.81
C GLY A 127 -10.84 -4.30 15.10
N ASN A 128 -10.05 -3.82 14.13
CA ASN A 128 -9.00 -4.57 13.45
C ASN A 128 -7.62 -4.06 13.89
N GLU A 129 -6.65 -4.96 13.92
CA GLU A 129 -5.25 -4.62 14.19
C GLU A 129 -4.44 -4.64 12.88
N HIS A 130 -3.66 -3.59 12.70
CA HIS A 130 -2.75 -3.40 11.57
C HIS A 130 -1.33 -3.32 12.10
N THR A 131 -0.57 -4.40 11.96
CA THR A 131 0.80 -4.47 12.49
C THR A 131 1.83 -4.38 11.38
N LEU A 132 2.76 -3.44 11.58
CA LEU A 132 3.91 -3.17 10.74
C LEU A 132 5.19 -3.53 11.48
N LEU A 133 6.07 -4.26 10.82
CA LEU A 133 7.44 -4.50 11.26
C LEU A 133 8.35 -3.56 10.48
N VAL A 134 9.12 -2.75 11.20
CA VAL A 134 10.06 -1.79 10.62
C VAL A 134 11.48 -2.32 10.83
N GLY A 135 12.16 -2.60 9.75
CA GLY A 135 13.54 -3.08 9.73
C GLY A 135 14.55 -1.96 9.48
N ASN A 136 15.66 -2.30 8.85
CA ASN A 136 16.76 -1.38 8.58
C ASN A 136 16.46 -0.42 7.43
N ASN A 137 17.19 0.69 7.38
CA ASN A 137 17.26 1.53 6.19
C ASN A 137 18.04 0.80 5.08
N THR A 138 17.70 1.10 3.83
CA THR A 138 18.53 0.70 2.69
C THR A 138 19.91 1.37 2.75
N ALA A 139 20.91 0.82 2.05
CA ALA A 139 22.25 1.38 2.02
C ALA A 139 22.32 2.83 1.48
N THR A 140 21.35 3.23 0.67
CA THR A 140 21.22 4.59 0.14
C THR A 140 20.46 5.53 1.08
N HIS A 141 19.82 5.00 2.13
CA HIS A 141 18.91 5.71 3.03
C HIS A 141 17.69 6.35 2.32
N GLU A 142 17.36 5.88 1.13
CA GLU A 142 16.17 6.35 0.39
C GLU A 142 14.91 5.59 0.79
N TYR A 143 15.06 4.37 1.31
CA TYR A 143 13.96 3.49 1.68
C TYR A 143 14.22 2.82 3.01
N ILE A 144 13.13 2.40 3.65
CA ILE A 144 13.13 1.55 4.84
C ILE A 144 12.55 0.20 4.44
N TYR A 145 13.15 -0.89 4.94
CA TYR A 145 12.57 -2.21 4.80
C TYR A 145 11.43 -2.37 5.80
N MET A 146 10.26 -2.71 5.30
CA MET A 146 9.07 -2.93 6.12
C MET A 146 8.40 -4.23 5.75
N MET A 147 7.67 -4.81 6.70
CA MET A 147 6.90 -6.04 6.52
C MET A 147 5.57 -5.91 7.26
N LYS A 148 4.49 -6.43 6.69
CA LYS A 148 3.23 -6.59 7.43
C LYS A 148 3.32 -7.85 8.28
N GLU A 149 2.75 -7.84 9.47
CA GLU A 149 2.63 -9.06 10.25
C GLU A 149 1.86 -10.13 9.45
N ASN A 150 2.32 -11.36 9.49
CA ASN A 150 1.77 -12.49 8.72
C ASN A 150 1.91 -12.38 7.18
N ASP A 151 2.75 -11.50 6.69
CA ASP A 151 3.15 -11.42 5.27
C ASP A 151 4.63 -11.85 5.13
N SER A 152 4.96 -12.57 4.07
CA SER A 152 6.35 -12.95 3.77
C SER A 152 7.07 -11.96 2.86
N ASN A 153 6.36 -10.95 2.36
CA ASN A 153 6.93 -9.95 1.47
C ASN A 153 7.64 -8.86 2.25
N VAL A 154 8.80 -8.45 1.75
CA VAL A 154 9.51 -7.27 2.22
C VAL A 154 9.16 -6.09 1.32
N TYR A 155 8.75 -5.01 1.92
CA TYR A 155 8.34 -3.78 1.26
C TYR A 155 9.43 -2.72 1.38
N LEU A 156 9.71 -1.99 0.31
CA LEU A 156 10.53 -0.79 0.32
C LEU A 156 9.64 0.43 0.42
N VAL A 157 9.72 1.15 1.53
CA VAL A 157 8.91 2.34 1.82
C VAL A 157 9.83 3.57 1.86
N PRO A 158 9.51 4.65 1.13
CA PRO A 158 10.31 5.87 1.08
C PRO A 158 10.26 6.68 2.37
#